data_3dadbb7922e549d16f9ddd6168c89f0a
#
_entry.id   3dadbb7922e549d16f9ddd6168c89f0a
#
_cell.length_a   1.000
_cell.length_b   1.000
_cell.length_c   1.000
_cell.angle_alpha   90.00
_cell.angle_beta   90.00
_cell.angle_gamma   90.00
#
_symmetry.space_group_name_H-M   'P 1'
#
loop_
_entity.id
_entity.type
_entity.pdbx_description
1 polymer ?
#
loop_
_entity_poly.entity_id
_entity_poly.type
_entity_poly.pdbx_seq_one_letter_code
_entity_poly.pdbx_strand_id
1 'polypeptide(L)'
;GTSPDSIEMAEDRKLFAAMLHKLKIPQPANGLAVNEEEALEASKKLGYPVLVRPSFVLGGRAMQIVYSDAELRQYMRFAVEASPERPVLVDKFLEHATEVDVDCICDAGTVSNSEEATIVIGGILEHIEFAGVHSGDAAMVLPPHTLSESVIQTIREYTHSMARELKVSGLMNVQYAVKDEVVYVLEVNPRASRTVPFVSKAIGVPFAKL
;
A
#
# COMPACT_ATOMS: atom_id res chain seq x y z
N GLY A 1 -20.58 -1.05 6.92
CA GLY A 1 -19.21 -1.13 6.38
C GLY A 1 -18.98 -0.11 5.29
N THR A 2 -17.74 -0.02 4.84
CA THR A 2 -17.35 0.86 3.73
C THR A 2 -18.09 0.50 2.45
N SER A 3 -18.47 1.50 1.64
CA SER A 3 -19.25 1.30 0.41
C SER A 3 -18.46 0.55 -0.67
N PRO A 4 -19.11 -0.18 -1.58
CA PRO A 4 -18.45 -0.80 -2.72
C PRO A 4 -17.66 0.20 -3.58
N ASP A 5 -18.21 1.40 -3.82
CA ASP A 5 -17.55 2.45 -4.60
C ASP A 5 -16.24 2.92 -3.95
N SER A 6 -16.21 3.01 -2.62
CA SER A 6 -14.99 3.36 -1.88
C SER A 6 -13.96 2.23 -1.90
N ILE A 7 -14.41 0.99 -1.90
CA ILE A 7 -13.53 -0.18 -2.04
C ILE A 7 -12.94 -0.20 -3.46
N GLU A 8 -13.76 0.02 -4.49
CA GLU A 8 -13.29 0.12 -5.88
C GLU A 8 -12.27 1.26 -6.05
N MET A 9 -12.51 2.42 -5.43
CA MET A 9 -11.57 3.55 -5.45
C MET A 9 -10.20 3.19 -4.84
N ALA A 10 -10.18 2.35 -3.83
CA ALA A 10 -8.95 1.88 -3.21
C ALA A 10 -8.23 0.79 -4.02
N GLU A 11 -8.99 -0.05 -4.74
CA GLU A 11 -8.46 -1.19 -5.50
C GLU A 11 -8.11 -0.85 -6.96
N ASP A 12 -8.87 0.05 -7.60
CA ASP A 12 -8.55 0.51 -8.96
C ASP A 12 -7.36 1.46 -8.95
N ARG A 13 -6.31 1.10 -9.66
CA ARG A 13 -5.05 1.87 -9.69
C ARG A 13 -5.20 3.30 -10.17
N LYS A 14 -6.06 3.54 -11.15
CA LYS A 14 -6.23 4.90 -11.71
C LYS A 14 -6.99 5.77 -10.73
N LEU A 15 -8.05 5.23 -10.13
CA LEU A 15 -8.84 5.92 -9.12
C LEU A 15 -7.99 6.18 -7.87
N PHE A 16 -7.25 5.17 -7.42
CA PHE A 16 -6.33 5.29 -6.29
C PHE A 16 -5.24 6.36 -6.53
N ALA A 17 -4.56 6.31 -7.67
CA ALA A 17 -3.55 7.31 -8.02
C ALA A 17 -4.15 8.73 -8.10
N ALA A 18 -5.34 8.88 -8.66
CA ALA A 18 -6.04 10.17 -8.72
C ALA A 18 -6.39 10.69 -7.31
N MET A 19 -6.84 9.81 -6.42
CA MET A 19 -7.11 10.12 -5.02
C MET A 19 -5.83 10.59 -4.30
N LEU A 20 -4.74 9.83 -4.40
CA LEU A 20 -3.48 10.19 -3.77
C LEU A 20 -2.93 11.53 -4.31
N HIS A 21 -3.04 11.75 -5.61
CA HIS A 21 -2.65 13.04 -6.22
C HIS A 21 -3.48 14.20 -5.68
N LYS A 22 -4.82 14.04 -5.56
CA LYS A 22 -5.72 15.02 -4.94
C LYS A 22 -5.31 15.35 -3.50
N LEU A 23 -4.97 14.31 -2.72
CA LEU A 23 -4.55 14.44 -1.32
C LEU A 23 -3.08 14.87 -1.17
N LYS A 24 -2.32 14.96 -2.27
CA LYS A 24 -0.87 15.25 -2.29
C LYS A 24 -0.05 14.23 -1.48
N ILE A 25 -0.48 12.98 -1.51
CA ILE A 25 0.18 11.88 -0.83
C ILE A 25 1.09 11.15 -1.83
N PRO A 26 2.39 10.98 -1.54
CA PRO A 26 3.30 10.28 -2.41
C PRO A 26 2.98 8.78 -2.53
N GLN A 27 3.16 8.25 -3.74
CA GLN A 27 3.23 6.80 -4.00
C GLN A 27 4.51 6.51 -4.80
N PRO A 28 5.04 5.28 -4.78
CA PRO A 28 6.15 4.93 -5.65
C PRO A 28 5.80 5.19 -7.11
N ALA A 29 6.75 5.72 -7.86
CA ALA A 29 6.57 5.92 -9.29
C ALA A 29 6.29 4.57 -9.97
N ASN A 30 5.35 4.54 -10.91
CA ASN A 30 4.89 3.31 -11.53
C ASN A 30 4.61 3.48 -13.02
N GLY A 31 4.51 2.35 -13.73
CA GLY A 31 4.14 2.25 -15.11
C GLY A 31 3.33 0.99 -15.39
N LEU A 32 2.63 0.99 -16.52
CA LEU A 32 1.91 -0.15 -17.07
C LEU A 32 2.58 -0.57 -18.36
N ALA A 33 2.69 -1.86 -18.61
CA ALA A 33 3.23 -2.42 -19.82
C ALA A 33 2.39 -3.60 -20.30
N VAL A 34 2.03 -3.62 -21.58
CA VAL A 34 1.31 -4.74 -22.19
C VAL A 34 2.26 -5.65 -22.99
N ASN A 35 3.50 -5.23 -23.16
CA ASN A 35 4.54 -5.99 -23.87
C ASN A 35 5.93 -5.71 -23.29
N GLU A 36 6.92 -6.47 -23.76
CA GLU A 36 8.31 -6.36 -23.28
C GLU A 36 8.92 -4.97 -23.54
N GLU A 37 8.63 -4.36 -24.68
CA GLU A 37 9.21 -3.07 -25.07
C GLU A 37 8.70 -1.94 -24.17
N GLU A 38 7.40 -1.91 -23.89
CA GLU A 38 6.80 -0.97 -22.95
C GLU A 38 7.33 -1.15 -21.53
N ALA A 39 7.54 -2.42 -21.09
CA ALA A 39 8.10 -2.69 -19.77
C ALA A 39 9.54 -2.16 -19.65
N LEU A 40 10.36 -2.35 -20.69
CA LEU A 40 11.72 -1.81 -20.74
C LEU A 40 11.73 -0.28 -20.76
N GLU A 41 10.83 0.35 -21.51
CA GLU A 41 10.71 1.81 -21.53
C GLU A 41 10.29 2.36 -20.15
N ALA A 42 9.29 1.75 -19.53
CA ALA A 42 8.86 2.10 -18.18
C ALA A 42 10.01 1.96 -17.16
N SER A 43 10.73 0.83 -17.20
CA SER A 43 11.85 0.58 -16.29
C SER A 43 13.02 1.55 -16.50
N LYS A 44 13.29 1.97 -17.73
CA LYS A 44 14.31 3.01 -18.00
C LYS A 44 13.93 4.36 -17.43
N LYS A 45 12.64 4.72 -17.45
CA LYS A 45 12.15 5.98 -16.86
C LYS A 45 12.18 5.92 -15.32
N LEU A 46 11.84 4.77 -14.73
CA LEU A 46 11.80 4.57 -13.28
C LEU A 46 13.19 4.37 -12.66
N GLY A 47 14.13 3.81 -13.44
CA GLY A 47 15.43 3.33 -12.96
C GLY A 47 15.30 2.04 -12.15
N TYR A 48 16.25 1.11 -12.33
CA TYR A 48 16.32 -0.11 -11.55
C TYR A 48 16.71 0.14 -10.08
N PRO A 49 16.33 -0.76 -9.15
CA PRO A 49 15.45 -1.91 -9.34
C PRO A 49 13.98 -1.50 -9.49
N VAL A 50 13.21 -2.37 -10.16
CA VAL A 50 11.76 -2.25 -10.26
C VAL A 50 11.08 -3.53 -9.79
N LEU A 51 9.88 -3.40 -9.23
CA LEU A 51 9.00 -4.49 -8.90
C LEU A 51 8.05 -4.72 -10.07
N VAL A 52 8.02 -5.92 -10.61
CA VAL A 52 7.12 -6.30 -11.69
C VAL A 52 6.08 -7.30 -11.20
N ARG A 53 4.83 -7.10 -11.61
CA ARG A 53 3.72 -7.97 -11.22
C ARG A 53 2.60 -7.95 -12.26
N PRO A 54 1.90 -9.07 -12.50
CA PRO A 54 0.69 -9.06 -13.31
C PRO A 54 -0.42 -8.25 -12.64
N SER A 55 -1.26 -7.56 -13.41
CA SER A 55 -2.32 -6.69 -12.89
C SER A 55 -3.41 -7.40 -12.08
N PHE A 56 -3.54 -8.72 -12.22
CA PHE A 56 -4.63 -9.51 -11.63
C PHE A 56 -4.13 -10.80 -10.97
N VAL A 57 -3.21 -10.68 -10.02
CA VAL A 57 -2.76 -11.83 -9.23
C VAL A 57 -3.11 -11.60 -7.77
N LEU A 58 -3.92 -12.50 -7.22
CA LEU A 58 -4.23 -12.52 -5.79
C LEU A 58 -3.05 -13.06 -4.98
N GLY A 59 -2.69 -12.36 -3.91
CA GLY A 59 -1.78 -12.85 -2.90
C GLY A 59 -0.29 -12.83 -3.25
N GLY A 60 0.17 -11.84 -4.03
CA GLY A 60 1.61 -11.63 -4.27
C GLY A 60 2.31 -12.68 -5.13
N ARG A 61 1.56 -13.64 -5.69
CA ARG A 61 2.12 -14.65 -6.61
C ARG A 61 2.62 -13.98 -7.88
N ALA A 62 3.77 -14.42 -8.37
CA ALA A 62 4.42 -13.91 -9.57
C ALA A 62 4.89 -12.45 -9.50
N MET A 63 5.06 -11.85 -8.31
CA MET A 63 5.82 -10.61 -8.16
C MET A 63 7.32 -10.92 -8.16
N GLN A 64 8.09 -10.06 -8.83
CA GLN A 64 9.54 -10.19 -8.87
C GLN A 64 10.21 -8.80 -8.85
N ILE A 65 11.24 -8.66 -8.03
CA ILE A 65 12.15 -7.51 -8.09
C ILE A 65 13.16 -7.83 -9.18
N VAL A 66 13.32 -6.92 -10.13
CA VAL A 66 14.27 -7.06 -11.23
C VAL A 66 15.28 -5.91 -11.23
N TYR A 67 16.52 -6.22 -11.50
CA TYR A 67 17.66 -5.30 -11.40
C TYR A 67 18.27 -4.94 -12.74
N SER A 68 17.78 -5.57 -13.83
CA SER A 68 18.34 -5.39 -15.15
C SER A 68 17.33 -5.62 -16.28
N ASP A 69 17.63 -5.09 -17.46
CA ASP A 69 16.87 -5.38 -18.68
C ASP A 69 16.78 -6.89 -18.97
N ALA A 70 17.83 -7.65 -18.67
CA ALA A 70 17.87 -9.09 -18.93
C ALA A 70 16.87 -9.85 -18.04
N GLU A 71 16.84 -9.54 -16.75
CA GLU A 71 15.87 -10.11 -15.80
C GLU A 71 14.43 -9.71 -16.14
N LEU A 72 14.23 -8.43 -16.54
CA LEU A 72 12.92 -7.95 -16.96
C LEU A 72 12.40 -8.70 -18.19
N ARG A 73 13.25 -8.91 -19.20
CA ARG A 73 12.90 -9.70 -20.40
C ARG A 73 12.51 -11.13 -20.03
N GLN A 74 13.26 -11.76 -19.14
CA GLN A 74 12.95 -13.11 -18.66
C GLN A 74 11.59 -13.15 -17.95
N TYR A 75 11.32 -12.19 -17.08
CA TYR A 75 10.03 -12.08 -16.40
C TYR A 75 8.88 -11.86 -17.38
N MET A 76 9.03 -10.95 -18.34
CA MET A 76 7.98 -10.62 -19.31
C MET A 76 7.58 -11.82 -20.18
N ARG A 77 8.53 -12.65 -20.60
CA ARG A 77 8.22 -13.91 -21.31
C ARG A 77 7.31 -14.80 -20.49
N PHE A 78 7.62 -15.01 -19.23
CA PHE A 78 6.80 -15.80 -18.32
C PHE A 78 5.42 -15.16 -18.07
N ALA A 79 5.35 -13.85 -17.85
CA ALA A 79 4.11 -13.14 -17.56
C ALA A 79 3.18 -13.09 -18.78
N VAL A 80 3.71 -12.89 -19.99
CA VAL A 80 2.94 -12.89 -21.23
C VAL A 80 2.43 -14.29 -21.57
N GLU A 81 3.21 -15.34 -21.34
CA GLU A 81 2.75 -16.72 -21.51
C GLU A 81 1.60 -17.07 -20.56
N ALA A 82 1.66 -16.57 -19.31
CA ALA A 82 0.63 -16.83 -18.30
C ALA A 82 -0.66 -16.01 -18.52
N SER A 83 -0.58 -14.82 -19.13
CA SER A 83 -1.72 -13.92 -19.33
C SER A 83 -1.47 -12.93 -20.49
N PRO A 84 -1.63 -13.36 -21.75
CA PRO A 84 -1.24 -12.59 -22.94
C PRO A 84 -1.95 -11.23 -23.11
N GLU A 85 -3.16 -11.10 -22.56
CA GLU A 85 -4.00 -9.89 -22.74
C GLU A 85 -4.00 -8.96 -21.54
N ARG A 86 -3.18 -9.25 -20.51
CA ARG A 86 -3.22 -8.48 -19.26
C ARG A 86 -1.96 -7.65 -19.06
N PRO A 87 -2.10 -6.37 -18.70
CA PRO A 87 -0.93 -5.53 -18.47
C PRO A 87 -0.13 -6.02 -17.27
N VAL A 88 1.17 -5.82 -17.34
CA VAL A 88 2.12 -5.98 -16.25
C VAL A 88 2.36 -4.62 -15.61
N LEU A 89 2.39 -4.60 -14.30
CA LEU A 89 2.71 -3.43 -13.51
C LEU A 89 4.22 -3.38 -13.27
N VAL A 90 4.79 -2.20 -13.48
CA VAL A 90 6.21 -1.93 -13.24
C VAL A 90 6.26 -0.80 -12.23
N ASP A 91 6.60 -1.12 -11.00
CA ASP A 91 6.65 -0.16 -9.90
C ASP A 91 8.11 0.10 -9.51
N LYS A 92 8.48 1.35 -9.21
CA LYS A 92 9.78 1.63 -8.63
C LYS A 92 9.93 0.90 -7.30
N PHE A 93 10.91 0.02 -7.19
CA PHE A 93 11.22 -0.63 -5.93
C PHE A 93 12.05 0.29 -5.03
N LEU A 94 11.59 0.48 -3.80
CA LEU A 94 12.24 1.34 -2.81
C LEU A 94 13.18 0.49 -1.96
N GLU A 95 14.41 0.30 -2.44
CA GLU A 95 15.44 -0.43 -1.69
C GLU A 95 15.70 0.23 -0.33
N HIS A 96 15.90 -0.61 0.69
CA HIS A 96 16.15 -0.17 2.06
C HIS A 96 15.07 0.73 2.66
N ALA A 97 13.86 0.71 2.11
CA ALA A 97 12.73 1.34 2.75
C ALA A 97 12.30 0.52 3.98
N THR A 98 11.81 1.22 4.99
CA THR A 98 11.11 0.59 6.12
C THR A 98 9.63 0.50 5.78
N GLU A 99 9.06 -0.70 5.77
CA GLU A 99 7.62 -0.86 5.61
C GLU A 99 6.89 -0.63 6.93
N VAL A 100 5.68 -0.09 6.82
CA VAL A 100 4.83 0.24 7.97
C VAL A 100 3.39 -0.13 7.66
N ASP A 101 2.78 -0.93 8.53
CA ASP A 101 1.34 -1.18 8.51
C ASP A 101 0.63 -0.28 9.52
N VAL A 102 -0.51 0.27 9.14
CA VAL A 102 -1.35 1.08 10.04
C VAL A 102 -2.76 0.54 10.04
N ASP A 103 -3.24 0.18 11.20
CA ASP A 103 -4.65 -0.18 11.39
C ASP A 103 -5.41 0.95 12.07
N CYS A 104 -6.53 1.35 11.48
CA CYS A 104 -7.44 2.33 12.06
C CYS A 104 -8.90 1.89 11.97
N ILE A 105 -9.74 2.52 12.80
CA ILE A 105 -11.19 2.45 12.73
C ILE A 105 -11.75 3.84 12.47
N CYS A 106 -12.81 3.92 11.67
CA CYS A 106 -13.35 5.19 11.20
C CYS A 106 -14.87 5.09 11.01
N ASP A 107 -15.58 6.19 11.26
CA ASP A 107 -17.01 6.33 11.02
C ASP A 107 -17.36 7.31 9.89
N ALA A 108 -16.39 7.71 9.07
CA ALA A 108 -16.56 8.72 8.01
C ALA A 108 -17.65 8.36 6.98
N GLY A 109 -17.96 7.08 6.80
CA GLY A 109 -19.05 6.63 5.93
C GLY A 109 -20.44 6.71 6.58
N THR A 110 -20.53 7.02 7.86
CA THR A 110 -21.79 7.06 8.64
C THR A 110 -22.20 8.48 9.06
N VAL A 111 -21.28 9.45 8.95
CA VAL A 111 -21.53 10.86 9.26
C VAL A 111 -21.86 11.65 8.01
N SER A 112 -22.65 12.72 8.14
CA SER A 112 -23.04 13.57 7.02
C SER A 112 -21.87 14.40 6.45
N ASN A 113 -20.92 14.76 7.33
CA ASN A 113 -19.72 15.48 6.98
C ASN A 113 -18.48 14.67 7.39
N SER A 114 -17.73 14.19 6.42
CA SER A 114 -16.54 13.37 6.67
C SER A 114 -15.42 14.09 7.43
N GLU A 115 -15.42 15.42 7.46
CA GLU A 115 -14.48 16.21 8.29
C GLU A 115 -14.75 16.06 9.79
N GLU A 116 -15.99 15.73 10.17
CA GLU A 116 -16.40 15.50 11.55
C GLU A 116 -16.20 14.03 11.98
N ALA A 117 -15.69 13.19 11.07
CA ALA A 117 -15.51 11.77 11.34
C ALA A 117 -14.52 11.52 12.47
N THR A 118 -14.86 10.56 13.30
CA THR A 118 -13.94 10.01 14.30
C THR A 118 -13.03 8.98 13.62
N ILE A 119 -11.73 9.20 13.71
CA ILE A 119 -10.72 8.28 13.17
C ILE A 119 -9.75 7.95 14.30
N VAL A 120 -9.68 6.67 14.63
CA VAL A 120 -8.81 6.18 15.71
C VAL A 120 -7.77 5.23 15.09
N ILE A 121 -6.50 5.62 15.14
CA ILE A 121 -5.38 4.75 14.79
C ILE A 121 -5.11 3.84 15.96
N GLY A 122 -5.33 2.54 15.77
CA GLY A 122 -5.10 1.51 16.77
C GLY A 122 -3.63 1.13 16.89
N GLY A 123 -2.89 1.17 15.78
CA GLY A 123 -1.48 0.84 15.77
C GLY A 123 -0.76 1.31 14.51
N ILE A 124 0.49 1.70 14.69
CA ILE A 124 1.47 1.90 13.63
C ILE A 124 2.55 0.85 13.88
N LEU A 125 2.65 -0.11 12.96
CA LEU A 125 3.52 -1.28 13.07
C LEU A 125 4.70 -1.11 12.11
N GLU A 126 5.88 -0.96 12.66
CA GLU A 126 7.11 -0.89 11.88
C GLU A 126 7.64 -2.29 11.61
N HIS A 127 7.92 -2.62 10.35
CA HIS A 127 8.50 -3.90 9.95
C HIS A 127 9.97 -3.97 10.33
N ILE A 128 10.38 -5.11 10.90
CA ILE A 128 11.80 -5.45 11.14
C ILE A 128 12.38 -6.09 9.87
N GLU A 129 11.54 -6.77 9.11
CA GLU A 129 11.93 -7.41 7.86
C GLU A 129 12.21 -6.39 6.76
N PHE A 130 13.00 -6.81 5.77
CA PHE A 130 13.25 -5.99 4.59
C PHE A 130 11.96 -5.73 3.78
N ALA A 131 11.91 -4.58 3.11
CA ALA A 131 10.83 -4.22 2.22
C ALA A 131 10.55 -5.31 1.17
N GLY A 132 9.26 -5.60 0.94
CA GLY A 132 8.80 -6.65 0.03
C GLY A 132 8.44 -7.98 0.71
N VAL A 133 8.64 -8.10 2.03
CA VAL A 133 8.09 -9.24 2.80
C VAL A 133 6.64 -8.95 3.14
N HIS A 134 5.75 -9.90 2.80
CA HIS A 134 4.33 -9.75 3.06
C HIS A 134 4.04 -9.56 4.55
N SER A 135 3.16 -8.61 4.89
CA SER A 135 2.86 -8.23 6.28
C SER A 135 2.37 -9.40 7.17
N GLY A 136 1.80 -10.46 6.57
CA GLY A 136 1.43 -11.68 7.30
C GLY A 136 2.61 -12.54 7.74
N ASP A 137 3.78 -12.33 7.15
CA ASP A 137 5.01 -13.12 7.37
C ASP A 137 6.12 -12.27 8.00
N ALA A 138 5.96 -10.94 8.05
CA ALA A 138 6.94 -10.01 8.59
C ALA A 138 6.89 -9.93 10.11
N ALA A 139 8.05 -9.87 10.75
CA ALA A 139 8.17 -9.46 12.14
C ALA A 139 7.99 -7.94 12.23
N MET A 140 7.23 -7.48 13.23
CA MET A 140 6.88 -6.07 13.39
C MET A 140 7.01 -5.63 14.85
N VAL A 141 7.25 -4.35 15.05
CA VAL A 141 7.23 -3.71 16.36
C VAL A 141 6.10 -2.69 16.48
N LEU A 142 5.50 -2.63 17.65
CA LEU A 142 4.47 -1.68 18.05
C LEU A 142 4.74 -1.22 19.49
N PRO A 143 4.96 0.08 19.76
CA PRO A 143 4.98 1.19 18.80
C PRO A 143 6.22 1.17 17.89
N PRO A 144 6.26 2.01 16.83
CA PRO A 144 7.44 2.15 15.96
C PRO A 144 8.69 2.48 16.77
N HIS A 145 9.85 1.94 16.36
CA HIS A 145 11.11 2.06 17.09
C HIS A 145 12.14 2.97 16.41
N THR A 146 12.23 2.92 15.08
CA THR A 146 13.25 3.67 14.33
C THR A 146 12.70 4.89 13.60
N LEU A 147 11.37 4.97 13.42
CA LEU A 147 10.73 6.08 12.74
C LEU A 147 10.83 7.38 13.56
N SER A 148 11.16 8.48 12.90
CA SER A 148 11.13 9.81 13.52
C SER A 148 9.70 10.25 13.84
N GLU A 149 9.55 11.16 14.81
CA GLU A 149 8.24 11.69 15.17
C GLU A 149 7.57 12.42 13.98
N SER A 150 8.36 13.10 13.14
CA SER A 150 7.86 13.75 11.92
C SER A 150 7.27 12.76 10.92
N VAL A 151 7.90 11.60 10.74
CA VAL A 151 7.39 10.52 9.90
C VAL A 151 6.11 9.93 10.49
N ILE A 152 6.09 9.66 11.78
CA ILE A 152 4.91 9.15 12.49
C ILE A 152 3.73 10.12 12.35
N GLN A 153 3.97 11.40 12.50
CA GLN A 153 2.93 12.44 12.32
C GLN A 153 2.42 12.47 10.87
N THR A 154 3.32 12.41 9.89
CA THR A 154 2.95 12.34 8.47
C THR A 154 2.09 11.11 8.16
N ILE A 155 2.45 9.95 8.69
CA ILE A 155 1.67 8.70 8.56
C ILE A 155 0.25 8.89 9.13
N ARG A 156 0.13 9.52 10.30
CA ARG A 156 -1.19 9.82 10.91
C ARG A 156 -2.04 10.71 10.02
N GLU A 157 -1.46 11.81 9.53
CA GLU A 157 -2.15 12.77 8.67
C GLU A 157 -2.61 12.13 7.35
N TYR A 158 -1.76 11.33 6.71
CA TYR A 158 -2.11 10.60 5.49
C TYR A 158 -3.22 9.58 5.74
N THR A 159 -3.12 8.80 6.83
CA THR A 159 -4.15 7.83 7.22
C THR A 159 -5.50 8.51 7.44
N HIS A 160 -5.53 9.63 8.16
CA HIS A 160 -6.76 10.39 8.40
C HIS A 160 -7.35 10.95 7.10
N SER A 161 -6.51 11.51 6.23
CA SER A 161 -6.95 12.09 4.96
C SER A 161 -7.57 11.03 4.03
N MET A 162 -6.94 9.87 3.93
CA MET A 162 -7.47 8.75 3.12
C MET A 162 -8.74 8.16 3.72
N ALA A 163 -8.82 8.01 5.04
CA ALA A 163 -10.02 7.51 5.70
C ALA A 163 -11.25 8.39 5.44
N ARG A 164 -11.07 9.72 5.45
CA ARG A 164 -12.11 10.69 5.11
C ARG A 164 -12.49 10.64 3.64
N GLU A 165 -11.51 10.67 2.75
CA GLU A 165 -11.74 10.68 1.30
C GLU A 165 -12.48 9.41 0.84
N LEU A 166 -12.08 8.25 1.37
CA LEU A 166 -12.71 6.95 1.11
C LEU A 166 -14.01 6.76 1.89
N LYS A 167 -14.40 7.70 2.74
CA LYS A 167 -15.59 7.59 3.61
C LYS A 167 -15.66 6.24 4.29
N VAL A 168 -14.56 5.86 4.92
CA VAL A 168 -14.44 4.54 5.57
C VAL A 168 -15.45 4.39 6.70
N SER A 169 -16.10 3.25 6.73
CA SER A 169 -17.00 2.85 7.82
C SER A 169 -16.54 1.51 8.40
N GLY A 170 -15.92 1.56 9.56
CA GLY A 170 -15.29 0.43 10.22
C GLY A 170 -13.77 0.45 10.06
N LEU A 171 -13.17 -0.71 9.84
CA LEU A 171 -11.73 -0.89 9.82
C LEU A 171 -11.10 -0.52 8.48
N MET A 172 -9.90 0.06 8.54
CA MET A 172 -9.03 0.30 7.38
C MET A 172 -7.59 -0.03 7.77
N ASN A 173 -6.89 -0.67 6.85
CA ASN A 173 -5.44 -0.88 6.90
C ASN A 173 -4.77 -0.10 5.79
N VAL A 174 -3.63 0.52 6.09
CA VAL A 174 -2.78 1.21 5.12
C VAL A 174 -1.37 0.67 5.22
N GLN A 175 -0.79 0.36 4.08
CA GLN A 175 0.61 -0.03 3.97
C GLN A 175 1.43 1.13 3.41
N TYR A 176 2.49 1.47 4.11
CA TYR A 176 3.44 2.52 3.77
C TYR A 176 4.84 1.97 3.56
N ALA A 177 5.64 2.69 2.79
CA ALA A 177 7.09 2.56 2.77
C ALA A 177 7.71 3.90 3.14
N VAL A 178 8.67 3.89 4.04
CA VAL A 178 9.41 5.09 4.46
C VAL A 178 10.83 4.97 3.93
N LYS A 179 11.26 5.94 3.12
CA LYS A 179 12.62 6.03 2.61
C LYS A 179 13.09 7.47 2.66
N ASP A 180 14.27 7.71 3.25
CA ASP A 180 14.88 9.04 3.36
C ASP A 180 13.90 10.07 3.96
N GLU A 181 13.19 9.70 5.03
CA GLU A 181 12.15 10.48 5.72
C GLU A 181 10.90 10.78 4.87
N VAL A 182 10.80 10.25 3.65
CA VAL A 182 9.62 10.40 2.80
C VAL A 182 8.70 9.20 2.99
N VAL A 183 7.42 9.48 3.25
CA VAL A 183 6.37 8.46 3.42
C VAL A 183 5.65 8.23 2.09
N TYR A 184 5.70 7.00 1.59
CA TYR A 184 5.00 6.57 0.39
C TYR A 184 3.86 5.62 0.75
N VAL A 185 2.69 5.80 0.14
CA VAL A 185 1.58 4.84 0.26
C VAL A 185 1.79 3.72 -0.76
N LEU A 186 1.75 2.49 -0.28
CA LEU A 186 1.81 1.28 -1.12
C LEU A 186 0.41 0.77 -1.45
N GLU A 187 -0.45 0.66 -0.43
CA GLU A 187 -1.78 0.05 -0.54
C GLU A 187 -2.70 0.56 0.56
N VAL A 188 -3.98 0.68 0.25
CA VAL A 188 -5.05 0.95 1.23
C VAL A 188 -6.11 -0.14 1.13
N ASN A 189 -6.46 -0.70 2.26
CA ASN A 189 -7.48 -1.73 2.39
C ASN A 189 -8.60 -1.22 3.31
N PRO A 190 -9.72 -0.68 2.78
CA PRO A 190 -10.84 -0.17 3.60
C PRO A 190 -11.69 -1.33 4.17
N ARG A 191 -11.04 -2.22 4.86
CA ARG A 191 -11.55 -3.44 5.48
C ARG A 191 -10.63 -3.90 6.59
N ALA A 192 -11.05 -4.93 7.35
CA ALA A 192 -10.19 -5.58 8.34
C ALA A 192 -8.93 -6.17 7.69
N SER A 193 -7.81 -6.09 8.41
CA SER A 193 -6.52 -6.65 8.05
C SER A 193 -6.16 -7.85 8.93
N ARG A 194 -5.08 -8.53 8.57
CA ARG A 194 -4.50 -9.62 9.38
C ARG A 194 -3.83 -9.11 10.65
N THR A 195 -3.43 -7.83 10.67
CA THR A 195 -2.74 -7.20 11.80
C THR A 195 -3.71 -6.74 12.90
N VAL A 196 -5.00 -6.54 12.62
CA VAL A 196 -6.01 -6.11 13.60
C VAL A 196 -6.05 -6.99 14.86
N PRO A 197 -6.05 -8.34 14.79
CA PRO A 197 -6.03 -9.18 16.00
C PRO A 197 -4.77 -8.99 16.84
N PHE A 198 -3.62 -8.79 16.20
CA PHE A 198 -2.35 -8.51 16.87
C PHE A 198 -2.39 -7.14 17.56
N VAL A 199 -2.79 -6.08 16.83
CA VAL A 199 -2.94 -4.72 17.37
C VAL A 199 -3.87 -4.75 18.57
N SER A 200 -5.05 -5.38 18.44
CA SER A 200 -6.04 -5.47 19.53
C SER A 200 -5.48 -6.08 20.80
N LYS A 201 -4.66 -7.13 20.67
CA LYS A 201 -3.98 -7.76 21.81
C LYS A 201 -2.89 -6.87 22.40
N ALA A 202 -2.08 -6.24 21.55
CA ALA A 202 -0.97 -5.41 21.98
C ALA A 202 -1.43 -4.17 22.76
N ILE A 203 -2.50 -3.51 22.30
CA ILE A 203 -3.03 -2.31 22.98
C ILE A 203 -4.08 -2.63 24.07
N GLY A 204 -4.50 -3.89 24.20
CA GLY A 204 -5.50 -4.31 25.19
C GLY A 204 -6.94 -3.86 24.86
N VAL A 205 -7.21 -3.43 23.62
CA VAL A 205 -8.53 -2.95 23.17
C VAL A 205 -9.04 -3.87 22.04
N PRO A 206 -10.25 -4.43 22.15
CA PRO A 206 -10.82 -5.29 21.12
C PRO A 206 -11.27 -4.47 19.89
N PHE A 207 -10.33 -4.02 19.11
CA PHE A 207 -10.45 -3.02 18.05
C PHE A 207 -11.58 -3.33 17.04
N ALA A 208 -11.76 -4.62 16.73
CA ALA A 208 -12.84 -5.06 15.83
C ALA A 208 -14.25 -5.03 16.48
N LYS A 209 -14.37 -4.72 17.78
CA LYS A 209 -15.65 -4.62 18.49
C LYS A 209 -16.09 -3.16 18.73
N LEU A 210 -15.23 -2.20 18.42
CA LEU A 210 -15.54 -0.79 18.45
C LEU A 210 -16.39 -0.39 17.25
#